data_fcd48786e8feca79070221307f8f584d
#
_entry.id   fcd48786e8feca79070221307f8f584d
#
_cell.length_a   1.000
_cell.length_b   1.000
_cell.length_c   1.000
_cell.angle_alpha   90.00
_cell.angle_beta   90.00
_cell.angle_gamma   90.00
#
_symmetry.space_group_name_H-M   'P 1'
#
loop_
_entity.id
_entity.type
_entity.pdbx_description
1 polymer ?
#
loop_
_entity_poly.entity_id
_entity_poly.type
_entity_poly.pdbx_seq_one_letter_code
_entity_poly.pdbx_strand_id
1 'polypeptide(L)'
;MRIVYRINLSVVWIAILLLVVGCGKKETPKGKVFFSEPKDGAEINGPVKVVMVVEGMKIKPAGEIVEGTGHHHLLINEDFTPAGQVIPTDDAHRHFGKGQTEAVLDLPPGSYKLTLQFADGLHRSYGKELSATINIKVASK
;
A
#
# COMPACT_ATOMS: atom_id res chain seq x y z
N MET A 1 25.22 -23.37 -77.64
CA MET A 1 24.14 -23.79 -76.73
C MET A 1 24.29 -23.01 -75.44
N ARG A 2 23.49 -21.93 -75.28
CA ARG A 2 23.56 -21.07 -74.09
C ARG A 2 22.42 -21.46 -73.17
N ILE A 3 22.77 -22.00 -72.00
CA ILE A 3 21.83 -22.35 -70.91
C ILE A 3 21.56 -21.09 -70.12
N VAL A 4 20.32 -20.57 -70.18
CA VAL A 4 19.88 -19.44 -69.39
C VAL A 4 19.24 -19.96 -68.09
N TYR A 5 19.90 -19.78 -66.97
CA TYR A 5 19.35 -20.06 -65.65
C TYR A 5 18.39 -18.92 -65.26
N ARG A 6 17.10 -19.20 -65.20
CA ARG A 6 16.11 -18.29 -64.58
C ARG A 6 16.14 -18.47 -63.06
N ILE A 7 16.65 -17.48 -62.38
CA ILE A 7 16.59 -17.44 -60.93
C ILE A 7 15.21 -16.95 -60.54
N ASN A 8 14.38 -17.83 -59.96
CA ASN A 8 13.11 -17.45 -59.35
C ASN A 8 13.41 -16.86 -57.98
N LEU A 9 13.27 -15.55 -57.85
CA LEU A 9 13.32 -14.84 -56.57
C LEU A 9 11.98 -15.04 -55.87
N SER A 10 11.85 -16.11 -55.07
CA SER A 10 10.76 -16.26 -54.11
C SER A 10 11.03 -15.33 -52.94
N VAL A 11 10.34 -14.21 -52.92
CA VAL A 11 10.38 -13.26 -51.79
C VAL A 11 9.65 -13.92 -50.62
N VAL A 12 10.42 -14.44 -49.69
CA VAL A 12 9.89 -14.94 -48.42
C VAL A 12 9.65 -13.73 -47.50
N TRP A 13 8.38 -13.36 -47.37
CA TRP A 13 7.95 -12.39 -46.36
C TRP A 13 8.00 -13.07 -45.01
N ILE A 14 9.07 -12.82 -44.26
CA ILE A 14 9.13 -13.17 -42.85
C ILE A 14 8.32 -12.11 -42.11
N ALA A 15 7.09 -12.45 -41.77
CA ALA A 15 6.28 -11.64 -40.85
C ALA A 15 6.92 -11.74 -39.45
N ILE A 16 7.70 -10.72 -39.05
CA ILE A 16 8.17 -10.56 -37.70
C ILE A 16 6.98 -10.16 -36.85
N LEU A 17 6.41 -11.14 -36.15
CA LEU A 17 5.39 -10.93 -35.15
C LEU A 17 6.07 -10.28 -33.93
N LEU A 18 6.06 -8.95 -33.86
CA LEU A 18 6.44 -8.18 -32.68
C LEU A 18 5.46 -8.50 -31.56
N LEU A 19 5.84 -9.45 -30.68
CA LEU A 19 5.20 -9.64 -29.39
C LEU A 19 5.45 -8.38 -28.55
N VAL A 20 4.50 -7.44 -28.60
CA VAL A 20 4.44 -6.34 -27.65
C VAL A 20 4.07 -6.96 -26.30
N VAL A 21 5.08 -7.31 -25.49
CA VAL A 21 4.89 -7.61 -24.09
C VAL A 21 4.46 -6.31 -23.44
N GLY A 22 3.16 -6.09 -23.37
CA GLY A 22 2.57 -5.01 -22.63
C GLY A 22 2.97 -5.17 -21.16
N CYS A 23 3.92 -4.35 -20.70
CA CYS A 23 4.19 -4.16 -19.29
C CYS A 23 2.93 -3.53 -18.69
N GLY A 24 1.98 -4.36 -18.26
CA GLY A 24 0.79 -3.92 -17.56
C GLY A 24 1.22 -3.16 -16.33
N LYS A 25 1.14 -1.83 -16.34
CA LYS A 25 1.25 -1.04 -15.12
C LYS A 25 0.15 -1.55 -14.21
N LYS A 26 0.54 -2.21 -13.12
CA LYS A 26 -0.38 -2.59 -12.06
C LYS A 26 -0.98 -1.29 -11.56
N GLU A 27 -2.26 -1.04 -11.88
CA GLU A 27 -2.93 0.17 -11.42
C GLU A 27 -2.91 0.18 -9.90
N THR A 28 -2.43 1.29 -9.33
CA THR A 28 -2.50 1.50 -7.88
C THR A 28 -3.97 1.53 -7.49
N PRO A 29 -4.40 0.78 -6.46
CA PRO A 29 -5.78 0.80 -6.03
C PRO A 29 -6.22 2.24 -5.74
N LYS A 30 -7.33 2.66 -6.33
CA LYS A 30 -7.90 3.99 -6.11
C LYS A 30 -8.54 4.02 -4.74
N GLY A 31 -7.87 4.65 -3.78
CA GLY A 31 -8.36 4.78 -2.42
C GLY A 31 -7.63 5.87 -1.66
N LYS A 32 -8.13 6.18 -0.48
CA LYS A 32 -7.55 7.13 0.46
C LYS A 32 -7.69 6.59 1.87
N VAL A 33 -6.66 6.76 2.69
CA VAL A 33 -6.73 6.53 4.14
C VAL A 33 -6.47 7.81 4.90
N PHE A 34 -7.06 7.93 6.07
CA PHE A 34 -6.84 9.08 6.96
C PHE A 34 -7.22 8.74 8.39
N PHE A 35 -6.70 9.53 9.33
CA PHE A 35 -7.14 9.53 10.71
C PHE A 35 -8.40 10.40 10.86
N SER A 36 -9.48 9.81 11.34
CA SER A 36 -10.62 10.59 11.85
C SER A 36 -10.26 11.18 13.21
N GLU A 37 -9.57 10.41 14.05
CA GLU A 37 -8.99 10.78 15.34
C GLU A 37 -7.61 10.13 15.48
N PRO A 38 -6.64 10.81 16.12
CA PRO A 38 -6.61 12.22 16.47
C PRO A 38 -6.39 13.11 15.23
N LYS A 39 -6.50 14.42 15.38
CA LYS A 39 -6.11 15.37 14.34
C LYS A 39 -4.60 15.60 14.37
N ASP A 40 -4.05 15.99 13.23
CA ASP A 40 -2.65 16.40 13.16
C ASP A 40 -2.38 17.58 14.10
N GLY A 41 -1.27 17.52 14.84
CA GLY A 41 -0.89 18.49 15.84
C GLY A 41 -1.61 18.35 17.19
N ALA A 42 -2.41 17.30 17.41
CA ALA A 42 -3.13 17.11 18.66
C ALA A 42 -2.20 16.93 19.86
N GLU A 43 -2.53 17.59 20.99
CA GLU A 43 -1.94 17.32 22.30
C GLU A 43 -2.93 16.50 23.12
N ILE A 44 -2.49 15.32 23.61
CA ILE A 44 -3.36 14.31 24.21
C ILE A 44 -2.89 14.01 25.62
N ASN A 45 -3.84 14.03 26.57
CA ASN A 45 -3.60 13.63 27.95
C ASN A 45 -4.13 12.22 28.16
N GLY A 46 -3.23 11.26 28.36
CA GLY A 46 -3.57 9.85 28.58
C GLY A 46 -3.49 9.01 27.30
N PRO A 47 -4.22 7.86 27.26
CA PRO A 47 -4.18 6.96 26.12
C PRO A 47 -4.65 7.60 24.83
N VAL A 48 -3.99 7.30 23.71
CA VAL A 48 -4.27 7.87 22.40
C VAL A 48 -5.30 7.02 21.69
N LYS A 49 -6.55 7.51 21.57
CA LYS A 49 -7.54 6.87 20.71
C LYS A 49 -7.24 7.20 19.25
N VAL A 50 -7.14 6.18 18.41
CA VAL A 50 -7.03 6.34 16.95
C VAL A 50 -8.28 5.80 16.27
N VAL A 51 -8.81 6.53 15.30
CA VAL A 51 -9.90 6.12 14.43
C VAL A 51 -9.41 6.24 12.99
N MET A 52 -9.39 5.11 12.31
CA MET A 52 -8.79 4.91 11.00
C MET A 52 -9.87 4.73 9.95
N VAL A 53 -9.77 5.47 8.86
CA VAL A 53 -10.76 5.44 7.79
C VAL A 53 -10.08 5.09 6.48
N VAL A 54 -10.76 4.29 5.66
CA VAL A 54 -10.42 4.06 4.25
C VAL A 54 -11.62 4.39 3.38
N GLU A 55 -11.38 5.11 2.28
CA GLU A 55 -12.34 5.40 1.23
C GLU A 55 -11.87 4.78 -0.08
N GLY A 56 -12.81 4.35 -0.94
CA GLY A 56 -12.52 3.74 -2.23
C GLY A 56 -12.01 2.30 -2.17
N MET A 57 -11.75 1.78 -0.98
CA MET A 57 -11.36 0.39 -0.71
C MET A 57 -12.27 -0.18 0.39
N LYS A 58 -12.28 -1.50 0.53
CA LYS A 58 -13.06 -2.19 1.57
C LYS A 58 -12.15 -2.80 2.64
N ILE A 59 -12.56 -2.71 3.89
CA ILE A 59 -11.90 -3.43 4.99
C ILE A 59 -12.18 -4.93 4.83
N LYS A 60 -11.11 -5.71 4.87
CA LYS A 60 -11.16 -7.17 4.95
C LYS A 60 -10.08 -7.67 5.91
N PRO A 61 -10.37 -8.65 6.76
CA PRO A 61 -9.34 -9.28 7.59
C PRO A 61 -8.17 -9.84 6.77
N ALA A 62 -7.00 -9.93 7.41
CA ALA A 62 -5.83 -10.59 6.84
C ALA A 62 -6.11 -12.06 6.48
N GLY A 63 -5.38 -12.60 5.49
CA GLY A 63 -5.45 -14.00 5.07
C GLY A 63 -5.46 -14.16 3.55
N GLU A 64 -6.35 -13.50 2.84
CA GLU A 64 -6.49 -13.63 1.40
C GLU A 64 -6.25 -12.30 0.68
N ILE A 65 -5.65 -12.39 -0.51
CA ILE A 65 -5.57 -11.25 -1.42
C ILE A 65 -6.88 -11.16 -2.19
N VAL A 66 -7.63 -10.11 -1.93
CA VAL A 66 -8.84 -9.76 -2.68
C VAL A 66 -8.68 -8.35 -3.20
N GLU A 67 -8.87 -8.17 -4.49
CA GLU A 67 -8.73 -6.86 -5.14
C GLU A 67 -9.65 -5.82 -4.51
N GLY A 68 -9.16 -4.61 -4.31
CA GLY A 68 -9.92 -3.52 -3.71
C GLY A 68 -10.17 -3.67 -2.21
N THR A 69 -9.50 -4.59 -1.55
CA THR A 69 -9.65 -4.82 -0.10
C THR A 69 -8.32 -4.79 0.65
N GLY A 70 -8.38 -4.64 1.96
CA GLY A 70 -7.22 -4.69 2.83
C GLY A 70 -7.56 -4.38 4.28
N HIS A 71 -6.53 -4.16 5.08
CA HIS A 71 -6.65 -3.82 6.49
C HIS A 71 -5.61 -2.77 6.88
N HIS A 72 -5.87 -2.12 8.01
CA HIS A 72 -5.00 -1.06 8.51
C HIS A 72 -3.78 -1.61 9.25
N HIS A 73 -2.69 -0.89 9.11
CA HIS A 73 -1.50 -0.91 9.97
C HIS A 73 -1.24 0.51 10.47
N LEU A 74 -0.64 0.63 11.62
CA LEU A 74 -0.19 1.90 12.18
C LEU A 74 1.30 1.82 12.51
N LEU A 75 2.07 2.70 11.90
CA LEU A 75 3.51 2.79 12.07
C LEU A 75 3.81 3.96 13.02
N ILE A 76 4.61 3.72 14.05
CA ILE A 76 4.94 4.70 15.09
C ILE A 76 6.37 5.18 14.86
N ASN A 77 6.54 6.48 14.61
CA ASN A 77 7.80 7.15 14.29
C ASN A 77 8.48 6.67 13.00
N GLU A 78 7.72 5.97 12.16
CA GLU A 78 8.17 5.46 10.87
C GLU A 78 7.44 6.15 9.71
N ASP A 79 8.05 6.14 8.52
CA ASP A 79 7.43 6.55 7.29
C ASP A 79 6.56 5.41 6.70
N PHE A 80 5.88 5.70 5.59
CA PHE A 80 5.11 4.66 4.92
C PHE A 80 6.01 3.54 4.39
N THR A 81 5.49 2.32 4.37
CA THR A 81 6.15 1.18 3.73
C THR A 81 5.94 1.24 2.21
N PRO A 82 6.99 1.10 1.39
CA PRO A 82 6.86 1.09 -0.07
C PRO A 82 5.89 0.03 -0.59
N ALA A 83 5.25 0.32 -1.73
CA ALA A 83 4.27 -0.59 -2.32
C ALA A 83 4.84 -1.99 -2.59
N GLY A 84 4.09 -3.01 -2.23
CA GLY A 84 4.44 -4.42 -2.40
C GLY A 84 5.37 -5.01 -1.32
N GLN A 85 5.96 -4.18 -0.47
CA GLN A 85 6.74 -4.66 0.68
C GLN A 85 5.82 -5.10 1.81
N VAL A 86 6.21 -6.16 2.50
CA VAL A 86 5.50 -6.65 3.68
C VAL A 86 5.79 -5.74 4.85
N ILE A 87 4.74 -5.28 5.53
CA ILE A 87 4.86 -4.47 6.74
C ILE A 87 5.27 -5.40 7.88
N PRO A 88 6.35 -5.08 8.62
CA PRO A 88 6.76 -5.86 9.79
C PRO A 88 5.69 -5.92 10.87
N THR A 89 5.85 -6.84 11.80
CA THR A 89 5.04 -6.90 13.03
C THR A 89 5.99 -6.82 14.22
N ASP A 90 6.05 -5.64 14.84
CA ASP A 90 6.87 -5.33 16.00
C ASP A 90 6.23 -4.17 16.79
N ASP A 91 6.95 -3.63 17.77
CA ASP A 91 6.43 -2.56 18.63
C ASP A 91 6.17 -1.23 17.89
N ALA A 92 6.87 -0.98 16.79
CA ALA A 92 6.66 0.21 15.96
C ALA A 92 5.55 0.02 14.92
N HIS A 93 5.15 -1.23 14.63
CA HIS A 93 4.18 -1.57 13.59
C HIS A 93 2.96 -2.28 14.17
N ARG A 94 1.90 -1.53 14.45
CA ARG A 94 0.64 -2.09 14.97
C ARG A 94 -0.20 -2.66 13.84
N HIS A 95 -0.62 -3.91 13.99
CA HIS A 95 -1.35 -4.67 13.00
C HIS A 95 -2.83 -4.81 13.37
N PHE A 96 -3.73 -4.40 12.48
CA PHE A 96 -5.19 -4.46 12.66
C PHE A 96 -5.83 -5.53 11.75
N GLY A 97 -5.24 -6.71 11.75
CA GLY A 97 -5.54 -7.81 10.83
C GLY A 97 -6.91 -8.47 10.97
N LYS A 98 -7.72 -8.08 11.96
CA LYS A 98 -9.13 -8.52 12.07
C LYS A 98 -10.10 -7.52 11.43
N GLY A 99 -9.59 -6.48 10.77
CA GLY A 99 -10.39 -5.43 10.17
C GLY A 99 -10.83 -4.34 11.16
N GLN A 100 -10.07 -4.15 12.25
CA GLN A 100 -10.34 -3.08 13.20
C GLN A 100 -10.13 -1.72 12.53
N THR A 101 -10.99 -0.76 12.86
CA THR A 101 -10.95 0.62 12.39
C THR A 101 -10.66 1.61 13.51
N GLU A 102 -10.54 1.14 14.74
CA GLU A 102 -10.16 1.95 15.89
C GLU A 102 -9.28 1.17 16.86
N ALA A 103 -8.48 1.89 17.60
CA ALA A 103 -7.64 1.34 18.68
C ALA A 103 -7.34 2.40 19.72
N VAL A 104 -6.89 1.95 20.88
CA VAL A 104 -6.33 2.79 21.92
C VAL A 104 -4.86 2.41 22.12
N LEU A 105 -3.98 3.41 21.99
CA LEU A 105 -2.54 3.24 22.16
C LEU A 105 -2.13 3.80 23.53
N ASP A 106 -1.42 3.00 24.28
CA ASP A 106 -0.77 3.47 25.51
C ASP A 106 0.67 3.88 25.16
N LEU A 107 0.84 5.17 24.89
CA LEU A 107 2.12 5.75 24.50
C LEU A 107 2.67 6.59 25.66
N PRO A 108 3.94 6.43 26.01
CA PRO A 108 4.61 7.30 26.98
C PRO A 108 4.51 8.79 26.58
N PRO A 109 4.65 9.72 27.53
CA PRO A 109 4.75 11.14 27.20
C PRO A 109 5.86 11.40 26.18
N GLY A 110 5.54 12.18 25.14
CA GLY A 110 6.47 12.47 24.04
C GLY A 110 5.80 12.94 22.77
N SER A 111 6.60 13.22 21.75
CA SER A 111 6.14 13.56 20.40
C SER A 111 6.21 12.34 19.52
N TYR A 112 5.18 12.11 18.73
CA TYR A 112 5.05 10.94 17.88
C TYR A 112 4.63 11.33 16.47
N LYS A 113 5.25 10.68 15.50
CA LYS A 113 4.75 10.60 14.13
C LYS A 113 3.95 9.31 14.02
N LEU A 114 2.69 9.40 13.65
CA LEU A 114 1.82 8.24 13.41
C LEU A 114 1.54 8.16 11.92
N THR A 115 1.90 7.04 11.29
CA THR A 115 1.63 6.80 9.88
C THR A 115 0.64 5.65 9.73
N LEU A 116 -0.56 5.95 9.26
CA LEU A 116 -1.56 4.97 8.87
C LEU A 116 -1.16 4.40 7.51
N GLN A 117 -1.14 3.08 7.40
CA GLN A 117 -0.82 2.37 6.16
C GLN A 117 -1.87 1.31 5.88
N PHE A 118 -2.38 1.28 4.65
CA PHE A 118 -3.26 0.21 4.21
C PHE A 118 -2.47 -0.88 3.50
N ALA A 119 -2.83 -2.15 3.75
CA ALA A 119 -2.14 -3.31 3.20
C ALA A 119 -3.13 -4.39 2.74
N ASP A 120 -2.70 -5.22 1.80
CA ASP A 120 -3.47 -6.37 1.32
C ASP A 120 -3.56 -7.50 2.37
N GLY A 121 -4.29 -8.56 2.04
CA GLY A 121 -4.48 -9.69 2.95
C GLY A 121 -3.21 -10.42 3.37
N LEU A 122 -2.08 -10.24 2.67
CA LEU A 122 -0.76 -10.76 3.02
C LEU A 122 0.18 -9.68 3.59
N HIS A 123 -0.37 -8.60 4.13
CA HIS A 123 0.39 -7.50 4.76
C HIS A 123 1.30 -6.72 3.80
N ARG A 124 1.11 -6.84 2.49
CA ARG A 124 1.87 -6.06 1.53
C ARG A 124 1.26 -4.67 1.40
N SER A 125 2.09 -3.67 1.68
CA SER A 125 1.71 -2.27 1.60
C SER A 125 1.18 -1.90 0.21
N TYR A 126 0.15 -1.07 0.16
CA TYR A 126 -0.29 -0.39 -1.06
C TYR A 126 0.54 0.87 -1.37
N GLY A 127 1.54 1.18 -0.55
CA GLY A 127 2.46 2.30 -0.76
C GLY A 127 1.92 3.63 -0.26
N LYS A 128 2.57 4.69 -0.72
CA LYS A 128 2.31 6.07 -0.30
C LYS A 128 0.87 6.52 -0.55
N GLU A 129 0.27 6.07 -1.66
CA GLU A 129 -1.09 6.47 -2.06
C GLU A 129 -2.16 6.04 -1.04
N LEU A 130 -1.91 4.97 -0.31
CA LEU A 130 -2.77 4.44 0.75
C LEU A 130 -2.08 4.54 2.11
N SER A 131 -1.45 5.68 2.38
CA SER A 131 -0.89 6.06 3.66
C SER A 131 -1.27 7.49 4.05
N ALA A 132 -1.29 7.77 5.35
CA ALA A 132 -1.51 9.10 5.89
C ALA A 132 -0.70 9.28 7.17
N THR A 133 -0.05 10.44 7.32
CA THR A 133 0.80 10.72 8.47
C THR A 133 0.28 11.93 9.23
N ILE A 134 0.29 11.83 10.54
CA ILE A 134 0.02 12.90 11.48
C ILE A 134 1.11 12.96 12.56
N ASN A 135 1.28 14.12 13.17
CA ASN A 135 2.13 14.30 14.34
C ASN A 135 1.26 14.61 15.54
N ILE A 136 1.56 14.01 16.68
CA ILE A 136 0.85 14.24 17.92
C ILE A 136 1.86 14.44 19.06
N LYS A 137 1.38 14.98 20.18
CA LYS A 137 2.11 15.06 21.43
C LYS A 137 1.31 14.42 22.55
N VAL A 138 1.91 13.49 23.24
CA VAL A 138 1.35 12.93 24.49
C VAL A 138 1.93 13.70 25.65
N ALA A 139 1.05 14.32 26.45
CA ALA A 139 1.48 15.13 27.59
C ALA A 139 1.92 14.25 28.77
N SER A 140 2.85 14.77 29.58
CA SER A 140 3.13 14.22 30.91
C SER A 140 1.95 14.49 31.85
N LYS A 141 1.59 13.51 32.64
CA LYS A 141 0.63 13.67 33.73
C LYS A 141 1.16 14.63 34.80
#